data_eea138ea418eaf159453d8b67a83b79a
#
_entry.id   eea138ea418eaf159453d8b67a83b79a
#
_cell.length_a   1.000
_cell.length_b   1.000
_cell.length_c   1.000
_cell.angle_alpha   90.00
_cell.angle_beta   90.00
_cell.angle_gamma   90.00
#
_symmetry.space_group_name_H-M   'P 1'
#
loop_
_entity.id
_entity.type
_entity.pdbx_description
1 polymer ?
#
loop_
_entity_poly.entity_id
_entity_poly.type
_entity_poly.pdbx_seq_one_letter_code
_entity_poly.pdbx_strand_id
1 'polypeptide(L)'
;VAAQVAQKLGNVVVVAKGRRDVITDGADVLVCDEPGAPKRCGGLGDVLCGALAPLAAQAARADAADAAFVGRRPLLWACYGACVASRRAAAAAFARKKRAMTAPDALAEIGGACESVAPTTVVEPP
;
A
#
# COMPACT_ATOMS: atom_id res chain seq x y z
N VAL A 1 10.83 15.79 -6.12
CA VAL A 1 11.39 14.74 -7.01
C VAL A 1 10.32 13.76 -7.45
N ALA A 2 9.58 13.07 -6.54
CA ALA A 2 8.58 12.06 -6.94
C ALA A 2 7.48 12.65 -7.84
N ALA A 3 6.92 13.81 -7.50
CA ALA A 3 5.90 14.49 -8.31
C ALA A 3 6.42 14.86 -9.71
N GLN A 4 7.65 15.32 -9.83
CA GLN A 4 8.26 15.60 -11.13
C GLN A 4 8.43 14.35 -11.98
N VAL A 5 8.74 13.20 -11.36
CA VAL A 5 8.80 11.91 -12.06
C VAL A 5 7.42 11.52 -12.55
N ALA A 6 6.39 11.61 -11.70
CA ALA A 6 5.02 11.33 -12.05
C ALA A 6 4.56 12.16 -13.26
N GLN A 7 4.81 13.48 -13.23
CA GLN A 7 4.47 14.40 -14.32
C GLN A 7 5.19 14.04 -15.64
N LYS A 8 6.49 13.76 -15.58
CA LYS A 8 7.27 13.38 -16.77
C LYS A 8 6.81 12.05 -17.39
N LEU A 9 6.22 11.16 -16.59
CA LEU A 9 5.69 9.88 -17.03
C LEU A 9 4.20 9.94 -17.41
N GLY A 10 3.62 11.13 -17.57
CA GLY A 10 2.22 11.31 -17.97
C GLY A 10 1.24 11.21 -16.80
N ASN A 11 1.64 11.68 -15.63
CA ASN A 11 0.84 11.69 -14.39
C ASN A 11 0.45 10.28 -13.88
N VAL A 12 1.34 9.31 -14.06
CA VAL A 12 1.20 8.00 -13.42
C VAL A 12 1.37 8.13 -11.90
N VAL A 13 0.75 7.22 -11.14
CA VAL A 13 0.98 7.17 -9.70
C VAL A 13 2.36 6.59 -9.40
N VAL A 14 3.17 7.35 -8.70
CA VAL A 14 4.52 6.99 -8.26
C VAL A 14 4.50 6.74 -6.75
N VAL A 15 5.02 5.60 -6.33
CA VAL A 15 5.30 5.29 -4.92
C VAL A 15 6.80 5.35 -4.68
N ALA A 16 7.26 6.43 -4.07
CA ALA A 16 8.65 6.60 -3.68
C ALA A 16 8.87 6.06 -2.27
N LYS A 17 9.50 4.89 -2.17
CA LYS A 17 9.76 4.23 -0.89
C LYS A 17 10.87 4.91 -0.11
N GLY A 18 10.66 5.10 1.18
CA GLY A 18 11.64 5.74 2.06
C GLY A 18 11.41 5.44 3.53
N ARG A 19 11.96 6.29 4.39
CA ARG A 19 11.62 6.29 5.81
C ARG A 19 10.11 6.57 5.98
N ARG A 20 9.59 7.49 5.20
CA ARG A 20 8.16 7.68 4.89
C ARG A 20 8.00 7.43 3.40
N ASP A 21 6.94 6.75 3.02
CA ASP A 21 6.67 6.53 1.60
C ASP A 21 5.87 7.72 1.06
N VAL A 22 6.26 8.23 -0.10
CA VAL A 22 5.58 9.33 -0.78
C VAL A 22 4.85 8.77 -1.98
N ILE A 23 3.54 9.00 -2.03
CA ILE A 23 2.65 8.55 -3.10
C ILE A 23 2.13 9.80 -3.83
N THR A 24 2.31 9.87 -5.13
CA THR A 24 1.89 11.05 -5.91
C THR A 24 1.57 10.69 -7.35
N ASP A 25 0.64 11.42 -7.94
CA ASP A 25 0.35 11.40 -9.38
C ASP A 25 0.87 12.66 -10.10
N GLY A 26 1.67 13.46 -9.40
CA GLY A 26 2.21 14.71 -9.90
C GLY A 26 1.40 15.95 -9.55
N ALA A 27 0.15 15.81 -9.14
CA ALA A 27 -0.72 16.89 -8.65
C ALA A 27 -0.97 16.77 -7.15
N ASP A 28 -1.41 15.59 -6.70
CA ASP A 28 -1.64 15.31 -5.29
C ASP A 28 -0.51 14.48 -4.68
N VAL A 29 -0.32 14.62 -3.38
CA VAL A 29 0.72 13.93 -2.62
C VAL A 29 0.12 13.36 -1.33
N LEU A 30 0.31 12.06 -1.12
CA LEU A 30 0.07 11.40 0.16
C LEU A 30 1.40 10.96 0.76
N VAL A 31 1.51 11.01 2.07
CA VAL A 31 2.70 10.56 2.81
C VAL A 31 2.30 9.49 3.79
N CYS A 32 2.84 8.29 3.62
CA CYS A 32 2.66 7.19 4.57
C CYS A 32 3.83 7.19 5.57
N ASP A 33 3.54 7.52 6.80
CA ASP A 33 4.46 7.51 7.93
C ASP A 33 4.16 6.38 8.93
N GLU A 34 3.33 5.42 8.53
CA GLU A 34 3.02 4.23 9.33
C GLU A 34 4.32 3.57 9.81
N PRO A 35 4.44 3.23 11.10
CA PRO A 35 5.59 2.51 11.61
C PRO A 35 5.79 1.17 10.92
N GLY A 36 7.01 0.89 10.49
CA GLY A 36 7.39 -0.38 9.88
C GLY A 36 8.44 -1.11 10.71
N ALA A 37 9.05 -2.16 10.12
CA ALA A 37 10.19 -2.82 10.75
C ALA A 37 11.43 -1.90 10.72
N PRO A 38 12.22 -1.87 11.80
CA PRO A 38 13.51 -1.17 11.81
C PRO A 38 14.55 -1.86 10.92
N LYS A 39 14.27 -3.11 10.50
CA LYS A 39 15.10 -3.89 9.59
C LYS A 39 14.53 -3.85 8.17
N ARG A 40 15.40 -3.66 7.19
CA ARG A 40 15.08 -3.89 5.77
C ARG A 40 15.65 -5.23 5.34
N CYS A 41 14.91 -5.96 4.50
CA CYS A 41 15.39 -7.17 3.83
C CYS A 41 14.90 -7.19 2.38
N GLY A 42 15.60 -7.92 1.53
CA GLY A 42 15.19 -8.13 0.14
C GLY A 42 13.80 -8.78 0.07
N GLY A 43 13.02 -8.43 -0.94
CA GLY A 43 11.66 -8.97 -1.15
C GLY A 43 10.52 -8.19 -0.49
N LEU A 44 10.78 -7.26 0.44
CA LEU A 44 9.70 -6.42 1.00
C LEU A 44 9.04 -5.52 -0.07
N GLY A 45 9.76 -5.17 -1.13
CA GLY A 45 9.19 -4.48 -2.28
C GLY A 45 8.16 -5.34 -3.02
N ASP A 46 8.46 -6.62 -3.19
CA ASP A 46 7.56 -7.57 -3.86
C ASP A 46 6.30 -7.82 -3.02
N VAL A 47 6.44 -7.88 -1.69
CA VAL A 47 5.30 -7.95 -0.77
C VAL A 47 4.39 -6.71 -0.94
N LEU A 48 4.98 -5.51 -1.03
CA LEU A 48 4.22 -4.29 -1.31
C LEU A 48 3.51 -4.35 -2.67
N CYS A 49 4.20 -4.76 -3.74
CA CYS A 49 3.60 -4.88 -5.07
C CYS A 49 2.46 -5.89 -5.09
N GLY A 50 2.63 -7.03 -4.41
CA GLY A 50 1.59 -8.04 -4.26
C GLY A 50 0.37 -7.55 -3.49
N ALA A 51 0.55 -6.75 -2.45
CA ALA A 51 -0.54 -6.11 -1.72
C ALA A 51 -1.23 -5.00 -2.53
N LEU A 52 -0.46 -4.26 -3.33
CA LEU A 52 -0.98 -3.15 -4.13
C LEU A 52 -1.86 -3.63 -5.29
N ALA A 53 -1.49 -4.71 -5.96
CA ALA A 53 -2.18 -5.16 -7.18
C ALA A 53 -3.71 -5.36 -6.99
N PRO A 54 -4.20 -6.11 -5.98
CA PRO A 54 -5.63 -6.25 -5.76
C PRO A 54 -6.30 -4.94 -5.36
N LEU A 55 -5.66 -4.09 -4.56
CA LEU A 55 -6.21 -2.79 -4.16
C LEU A 55 -6.32 -1.84 -5.36
N ALA A 56 -5.32 -1.84 -6.25
CA ALA A 56 -5.37 -1.06 -7.49
C ALA A 56 -6.49 -1.53 -8.42
N ALA A 57 -6.70 -2.86 -8.53
CA ALA A 57 -7.79 -3.41 -9.32
C ALA A 57 -9.17 -3.04 -8.74
N GLN A 58 -9.31 -3.05 -7.41
CA GLN A 58 -10.53 -2.59 -6.73
C GLN A 58 -10.75 -1.09 -6.94
N ALA A 59 -9.70 -0.28 -6.82
CA ALA A 59 -9.75 1.16 -7.07
C ALA A 59 -10.22 1.49 -8.50
N ALA A 60 -9.69 0.79 -9.48
CA ALA A 60 -10.10 0.97 -10.89
C ALA A 60 -11.59 0.60 -11.12
N ARG A 61 -12.10 -0.41 -10.42
CA ARG A 61 -13.52 -0.80 -10.49
C ARG A 61 -14.42 0.21 -9.79
N ALA A 62 -14.00 0.72 -8.64
CA ALA A 62 -14.74 1.73 -7.89
C ALA A 62 -14.84 3.04 -8.68
N ASP A 63 -13.75 3.48 -9.32
CA ASP A 63 -13.73 4.68 -10.15
C ASP A 63 -14.71 4.59 -11.34
N ALA A 64 -14.88 3.40 -11.91
CA ALA A 64 -15.82 3.14 -12.99
C ALA A 64 -17.29 3.03 -12.53
N ALA A 65 -17.54 2.65 -11.26
CA ALA A 65 -18.87 2.31 -10.77
C ALA A 65 -19.53 3.42 -9.93
N ASP A 66 -18.75 4.34 -9.35
CA ASP A 66 -19.26 5.30 -8.38
C ASP A 66 -18.78 6.73 -8.66
N ALA A 67 -19.71 7.56 -9.17
CA ALA A 67 -19.48 8.98 -9.42
C ALA A 67 -19.03 9.76 -8.15
N ALA A 68 -19.32 9.25 -6.94
CA ALA A 68 -18.84 9.83 -5.68
C ALA A 68 -17.32 9.63 -5.49
N PHE A 69 -16.72 8.66 -6.15
CA PHE A 69 -15.28 8.43 -6.18
C PHE A 69 -14.53 9.22 -7.26
N VAL A 70 -15.24 9.70 -8.27
CA VAL A 70 -14.67 10.56 -9.31
C VAL A 70 -14.09 11.81 -8.65
N GLY A 71 -12.79 12.02 -8.83
CA GLY A 71 -12.05 13.13 -8.20
C GLY A 71 -11.41 12.80 -6.84
N ARG A 72 -11.70 11.67 -6.22
CA ARG A 72 -11.03 11.22 -4.98
C ARG A 72 -9.74 10.43 -5.22
N ARG A 73 -9.37 10.22 -6.48
CA ARG A 73 -8.14 9.54 -6.90
C ARG A 73 -7.95 8.18 -6.21
N PRO A 74 -8.85 7.20 -6.47
CA PRO A 74 -8.88 5.92 -5.76
C PRO A 74 -7.53 5.18 -5.80
N LEU A 75 -6.77 5.30 -6.89
CA LEU A 75 -5.46 4.66 -7.03
C LEU A 75 -4.42 5.22 -6.06
N LEU A 76 -4.43 6.53 -5.76
CA LEU A 76 -3.55 7.11 -4.74
C LEU A 76 -3.83 6.49 -3.36
N TRP A 77 -5.11 6.34 -3.01
CA TRP A 77 -5.52 5.73 -1.75
C TRP A 77 -5.23 4.23 -1.70
N ALA A 78 -5.38 3.52 -2.82
CA ALA A 78 -4.98 2.12 -2.93
C ALA A 78 -3.47 1.95 -2.68
N CYS A 79 -2.64 2.80 -3.28
CA CYS A 79 -1.21 2.81 -3.03
C CYS A 79 -0.87 3.14 -1.57
N TYR A 80 -1.57 4.10 -0.97
CA TYR A 80 -1.41 4.44 0.44
C TYR A 80 -1.76 3.24 1.34
N GLY A 81 -2.92 2.62 1.13
CA GLY A 81 -3.36 1.43 1.87
C GLY A 81 -2.37 0.27 1.77
N ALA A 82 -1.83 0.01 0.56
CA ALA A 82 -0.81 -1.00 0.35
C ALA A 82 0.50 -0.68 1.12
N CYS A 83 0.92 0.58 1.16
CA CYS A 83 2.07 1.01 1.96
C CYS A 83 1.83 0.76 3.45
N VAL A 84 0.66 1.12 3.98
CA VAL A 84 0.28 0.87 5.37
C VAL A 84 0.28 -0.62 5.67
N ALA A 85 -0.39 -1.44 4.86
CA ALA A 85 -0.44 -2.89 5.05
C ALA A 85 0.95 -3.53 5.03
N SER A 86 1.77 -3.19 4.06
CA SER A 86 3.15 -3.70 3.94
C SER A 86 4.00 -3.31 5.15
N ARG A 87 3.87 -2.09 5.67
CA ARG A 87 4.60 -1.63 6.86
C ARG A 87 4.13 -2.34 8.13
N ARG A 88 2.82 -2.51 8.31
CA ARG A 88 2.25 -3.26 9.45
C ARG A 88 2.68 -4.72 9.41
N ALA A 89 2.64 -5.36 8.24
CA ALA A 89 3.10 -6.73 8.07
C ALA A 89 4.59 -6.89 8.45
N ALA A 90 5.43 -5.99 7.96
CA ALA A 90 6.86 -5.99 8.32
C ALA A 90 7.08 -5.75 9.82
N ALA A 91 6.32 -4.83 10.45
CA ALA A 91 6.41 -4.58 11.88
C ALA A 91 5.99 -5.81 12.71
N ALA A 92 4.91 -6.49 12.32
CA ALA A 92 4.44 -7.71 12.98
C ALA A 92 5.47 -8.85 12.86
N ALA A 93 6.03 -9.06 11.66
CA ALA A 93 7.08 -10.03 11.42
C ALA A 93 8.33 -9.73 12.27
N PHE A 94 8.73 -8.47 12.33
CA PHE A 94 9.87 -8.06 13.15
C PHE A 94 9.61 -8.23 14.65
N ALA A 95 8.39 -7.98 15.11
CA ALA A 95 8.02 -8.19 16.52
C ALA A 95 8.29 -9.64 16.95
N ARG A 96 8.06 -10.61 16.05
CA ARG A 96 8.25 -12.03 16.31
C ARG A 96 9.68 -12.54 16.02
N LYS A 97 10.26 -12.13 14.91
CA LYS A 97 11.53 -12.68 14.39
C LYS A 97 12.74 -11.80 14.67
N LYS A 98 12.54 -10.56 15.05
CA LYS A 98 13.62 -9.60 15.31
C LYS A 98 14.58 -9.52 14.11
N ARG A 99 15.89 -9.64 14.36
CA ARG A 99 16.90 -9.58 13.31
C ARG A 99 16.87 -10.76 12.33
N ALA A 100 16.22 -11.87 12.67
CA ALA A 100 16.06 -13.01 11.79
C ALA A 100 14.93 -12.85 10.77
N MET A 101 14.11 -11.77 10.83
CA MET A 101 13.02 -11.51 9.92
C MET A 101 13.48 -11.52 8.46
N THR A 102 12.69 -12.16 7.61
CA THR A 102 12.84 -12.19 6.15
C THR A 102 11.54 -11.75 5.46
N ALA A 103 11.54 -11.61 4.14
CA ALA A 103 10.34 -11.23 3.39
C ALA A 103 9.21 -12.27 3.50
N PRO A 104 9.46 -13.60 3.47
CA PRO A 104 8.43 -14.59 3.77
C PRO A 104 7.74 -14.42 5.13
N ASP A 105 8.46 -13.98 6.16
CA ASP A 105 7.85 -13.69 7.45
C ASP A 105 6.86 -12.51 7.36
N ALA A 106 7.22 -11.44 6.62
CA ALA A 106 6.32 -10.32 6.37
C ALA A 106 5.13 -10.73 5.49
N LEU A 107 5.36 -11.59 4.50
CA LEU A 107 4.29 -12.14 3.65
C LEU A 107 3.26 -12.93 4.48
N ALA A 108 3.69 -13.68 5.48
CA ALA A 108 2.79 -14.41 6.37
C ALA A 108 1.87 -13.48 7.20
N GLU A 109 2.29 -12.24 7.44
CA GLU A 109 1.50 -11.24 8.17
C GLU A 109 0.60 -10.37 7.28
N ILE A 110 0.75 -10.45 5.94
CA ILE A 110 0.10 -9.48 5.04
C ILE A 110 -1.43 -9.56 5.09
N GLY A 111 -1.99 -10.75 5.25
CA GLY A 111 -3.45 -10.93 5.36
C GLY A 111 -4.04 -10.16 6.53
N GLY A 112 -3.49 -10.34 7.73
CA GLY A 112 -3.93 -9.61 8.92
C GLY A 112 -3.67 -8.09 8.81
N ALA A 113 -2.57 -7.69 8.18
CA ALA A 113 -2.28 -6.29 7.92
C ALA A 113 -3.28 -5.66 6.95
N CYS A 114 -3.63 -6.34 5.87
CA CYS A 114 -4.67 -5.88 4.93
C CYS A 114 -6.04 -5.77 5.60
N GLU A 115 -6.43 -6.76 6.40
CA GLU A 115 -7.67 -6.74 7.16
C GLU A 115 -7.73 -5.54 8.12
N SER A 116 -6.62 -5.13 8.70
CA SER A 116 -6.54 -3.96 9.56
C SER A 116 -6.68 -2.62 8.81
N VAL A 117 -6.42 -2.60 7.51
CA VAL A 117 -6.55 -1.40 6.65
C VAL A 117 -7.95 -1.33 6.03
N ALA A 118 -8.46 -2.45 5.57
CA ALA A 118 -9.75 -2.59 4.91
C ALA A 118 -10.47 -3.83 5.44
N PRO A 119 -11.18 -3.72 6.56
CA PRO A 119 -11.88 -4.85 7.17
C PRO A 119 -12.88 -5.50 6.20
N THR A 120 -12.91 -6.83 6.21
CA THR A 120 -13.87 -7.59 5.40
C THR A 120 -15.28 -7.34 5.93
N THR A 121 -16.14 -6.79 5.08
CA THR A 121 -17.56 -6.69 5.38
C THR A 121 -18.24 -8.00 4.95
N VAL A 122 -18.65 -8.80 5.92
CA VAL A 122 -19.47 -9.97 5.62
C VAL A 122 -20.90 -9.49 5.35
N VAL A 123 -21.32 -9.56 4.09
CA VAL A 123 -22.72 -9.37 3.72
C VAL A 123 -23.41 -10.73 3.90
N GLU A 124 -24.27 -10.83 4.89
CA GLU A 124 -25.10 -12.04 5.02
C GLU A 124 -25.96 -12.19 3.75
N PRO A 125 -26.05 -13.40 3.16
CA PRO A 125 -26.94 -13.63 2.04
C PRO A 125 -28.39 -13.38 2.47
N PRO A 126 -29.22 -12.86 1.55
CA PRO A 126 -30.62 -12.58 1.84
C PRO A 126 -31.40 -13.83 2.20
#